data_f7eac9285b282f5f4cdfce9ef2db5294
#
_entry.id   f7eac9285b282f5f4cdfce9ef2db5294
#
_cell.length_a   1.000
_cell.length_b   1.000
_cell.length_c   1.000
_cell.angle_alpha   90.00
_cell.angle_beta   90.00
_cell.angle_gamma   90.00
#
_symmetry.space_group_name_H-M   'P 1'
#
loop_
_entity.id
_entity.type
_entity.pdbx_description
1 polymer ?
#
loop_
_entity_poly.entity_id
_entity_poly.type
_entity_poly.pdbx_seq_one_letter_code
_entity_poly.pdbx_strand_id
1 'polypeptide(L)'
;MPKLAGSKTSENLKASFAEAAQASRRYLYFARQADIEGYADAAGMLRDMAEGEANHSLGSLDFLREVGDPATGKPFGMTQQNLLSAFQDESYQGNEMYLEFARAARAEGFDEVAEWFETLARAEKAHAERFRSMSAQLFED
;
A
#
# COMPACT_ATOMS: atom_id res chain seq x y z
N MET A 1 -21.49 22.48 7.93
CA MET A 1 -20.92 21.47 7.02
C MET A 1 -20.58 20.19 7.78
N PRO A 2 -20.97 19.03 7.26
CA PRO A 2 -20.59 17.79 7.93
C PRO A 2 -19.08 17.59 7.91
N LYS A 3 -18.56 16.94 8.95
CA LYS A 3 -17.15 16.55 9.01
C LYS A 3 -17.02 15.12 8.50
N LEU A 4 -16.10 14.90 7.59
CA LEU A 4 -15.83 13.57 7.06
C LEU A 4 -15.17 12.68 8.12
N ALA A 5 -14.19 13.21 8.84
CA ALA A 5 -13.46 12.47 9.87
C ALA A 5 -14.42 11.90 10.93
N GLY A 6 -14.24 10.63 11.26
CA GLY A 6 -15.05 9.93 12.24
C GLY A 6 -16.40 9.46 11.74
N SER A 7 -16.73 9.72 10.49
CA SER A 7 -18.02 9.32 9.91
C SER A 7 -17.99 7.91 9.32
N LYS A 8 -19.16 7.33 9.14
CA LYS A 8 -19.28 6.07 8.39
C LYS A 8 -18.80 6.24 6.95
N THR A 9 -19.02 7.43 6.38
CA THR A 9 -18.57 7.74 5.02
C THR A 9 -17.05 7.68 4.92
N SER A 10 -16.30 8.20 5.92
CA SER A 10 -14.84 8.10 5.90
C SER A 10 -14.37 6.64 5.98
N GLU A 11 -15.05 5.82 6.77
CA GLU A 11 -14.73 4.39 6.83
C GLU A 11 -15.00 3.70 5.49
N ASN A 12 -16.09 4.07 4.82
CA ASN A 12 -16.41 3.54 3.50
C ASN A 12 -15.38 3.99 2.45
N LEU A 13 -14.87 5.22 2.54
CA LEU A 13 -13.80 5.68 1.65
C LEU A 13 -12.50 4.91 1.85
N LYS A 14 -12.15 4.60 3.09
CA LYS A 14 -10.98 3.76 3.39
C LYS A 14 -11.14 2.36 2.81
N ALA A 15 -12.32 1.78 2.97
CA ALA A 15 -12.62 0.45 2.42
C ALA A 15 -12.59 0.48 0.89
N SER A 16 -13.16 1.51 0.27
CA SER A 16 -13.14 1.69 -1.18
C SER A 16 -11.72 1.82 -1.72
N PHE A 17 -10.89 2.61 -1.05
CA PHE A 17 -9.47 2.72 -1.39
C PHE A 17 -8.78 1.37 -1.36
N ALA A 18 -8.93 0.64 -0.27
CA ALA A 18 -8.27 -0.66 -0.09
C ALA A 18 -8.73 -1.68 -1.14
N GLU A 19 -10.04 -1.73 -1.42
CA GLU A 19 -10.59 -2.63 -2.41
C GLU A 19 -10.09 -2.32 -3.82
N ALA A 20 -10.12 -1.05 -4.21
CA ALA A 20 -9.68 -0.65 -5.56
C ALA A 20 -8.17 -0.87 -5.74
N ALA A 21 -7.35 -0.53 -4.74
CA ALA A 21 -5.91 -0.74 -4.80
C ALA A 21 -5.56 -2.23 -4.94
N GLN A 22 -6.23 -3.08 -4.16
CA GLN A 22 -6.04 -4.52 -4.21
C GLN A 22 -6.49 -5.09 -5.57
N ALA A 23 -7.66 -4.67 -6.05
CA ALA A 23 -8.20 -5.12 -7.34
C ALA A 23 -7.23 -4.78 -8.48
N SER A 24 -6.65 -3.57 -8.47
CA SER A 24 -5.68 -3.15 -9.48
C SER A 24 -4.51 -4.14 -9.55
N ARG A 25 -3.93 -4.52 -8.43
CA ARG A 25 -2.80 -5.44 -8.38
C ARG A 25 -3.19 -6.87 -8.73
N ARG A 26 -4.34 -7.33 -8.29
CA ARG A 26 -4.85 -8.66 -8.64
C ARG A 26 -5.07 -8.80 -10.13
N TYR A 27 -5.64 -7.78 -10.78
CA TYR A 27 -5.89 -7.81 -12.23
C TYR A 27 -4.59 -7.81 -13.03
N LEU A 28 -3.55 -7.11 -12.56
CA LEU A 28 -2.24 -7.19 -13.20
C LEU A 28 -1.65 -8.60 -13.11
N TYR A 29 -1.81 -9.24 -11.97
CA TYR A 29 -1.38 -10.62 -11.77
C TYR A 29 -2.15 -11.56 -12.71
N PHE A 30 -3.46 -11.38 -12.82
CA PHE A 30 -4.30 -12.17 -13.71
C PHE A 30 -3.91 -11.96 -15.18
N ALA A 31 -3.55 -10.73 -15.55
CA ALA A 31 -3.11 -10.44 -16.92
C ALA A 31 -1.83 -11.21 -17.28
N ARG A 32 -0.90 -11.35 -16.34
CA ARG A 32 0.31 -12.15 -16.56
C ARG A 32 -0.03 -13.59 -16.91
N GLN A 33 -0.98 -14.17 -16.21
CA GLN A 33 -1.41 -15.54 -16.47
C GLN A 33 -2.11 -15.66 -17.83
N ALA A 34 -2.93 -14.68 -18.17
CA ALA A 34 -3.59 -14.64 -19.48
C ALA A 34 -2.56 -14.57 -20.61
N ASP A 35 -1.49 -13.81 -20.45
CA ASP A 35 -0.39 -13.77 -21.42
C ASP A 35 0.29 -15.12 -21.55
N ILE A 36 0.57 -15.78 -20.43
CA ILE A 36 1.20 -17.10 -20.42
C ILE A 36 0.34 -18.13 -21.17
N GLU A 37 -0.97 -18.06 -20.98
CA GLU A 37 -1.92 -18.97 -21.61
C GLU A 37 -2.26 -18.60 -23.07
N GLY A 38 -1.80 -17.44 -23.54
CA GLY A 38 -2.04 -17.00 -24.90
C GLY A 38 -3.35 -16.26 -25.14
N TYR A 39 -3.99 -15.78 -24.09
CA TYR A 39 -5.24 -15.01 -24.18
C TYR A 39 -4.95 -13.51 -24.19
N ALA A 40 -4.41 -13.02 -25.30
CA ALA A 40 -3.96 -11.63 -25.42
C ALA A 40 -5.07 -10.61 -25.16
N ASP A 41 -6.28 -10.86 -25.67
CA ASP A 41 -7.42 -9.94 -25.51
C ASP A 41 -7.85 -9.86 -24.03
N ALA A 42 -7.88 -10.98 -23.34
CA ALA A 42 -8.19 -11.01 -21.91
C ALA A 42 -7.11 -10.28 -21.10
N ALA A 43 -5.84 -10.49 -21.44
CA ALA A 43 -4.73 -9.80 -20.79
C ALA A 43 -4.84 -8.27 -20.94
N GLY A 44 -5.15 -7.80 -22.16
CA GLY A 44 -5.35 -6.38 -22.42
C GLY A 44 -6.51 -5.79 -21.62
N MET A 45 -7.65 -6.49 -21.59
CA MET A 45 -8.80 -6.06 -20.80
C MET A 45 -8.46 -5.96 -19.32
N LEU A 46 -7.78 -6.97 -18.79
CA LEU A 46 -7.40 -6.99 -17.37
C LEU A 46 -6.46 -5.84 -17.01
N ARG A 47 -5.53 -5.49 -17.90
CA ARG A 47 -4.65 -4.34 -17.68
C ARG A 47 -5.43 -3.02 -17.69
N ASP A 48 -6.39 -2.88 -18.60
CA ASP A 48 -7.24 -1.68 -18.64
C ASP A 48 -8.08 -1.55 -17.37
N MET A 49 -8.63 -2.65 -16.89
CA MET A 49 -9.40 -2.65 -15.63
C MET A 49 -8.51 -2.33 -14.44
N ALA A 50 -7.28 -2.85 -14.42
CA ALA A 50 -6.32 -2.56 -13.37
C ALA A 50 -6.00 -1.06 -13.29
N GLU A 51 -5.84 -0.40 -14.43
CA GLU A 51 -5.61 1.05 -14.47
C GLU A 51 -6.83 1.82 -13.97
N GLY A 52 -8.03 1.41 -14.36
CA GLY A 52 -9.27 2.01 -13.87
C GLY A 52 -9.39 1.91 -12.36
N GLU A 53 -9.10 0.74 -11.80
CA GLU A 53 -9.15 0.55 -10.35
C GLU A 53 -8.06 1.35 -9.62
N ALA A 54 -6.88 1.49 -10.23
CA ALA A 54 -5.84 2.35 -9.66
C ALA A 54 -6.33 3.79 -9.56
N ASN A 55 -7.00 4.30 -10.61
CA ASN A 55 -7.57 5.65 -10.60
C ASN A 55 -8.68 5.80 -9.56
N HIS A 56 -9.51 4.79 -9.36
CA HIS A 56 -10.53 4.80 -8.30
C HIS A 56 -9.90 4.91 -6.91
N SER A 57 -8.78 4.20 -6.68
CA SER A 57 -8.07 4.28 -5.40
C SER A 57 -7.53 5.69 -5.15
N LEU A 58 -6.96 6.32 -6.17
CA LEU A 58 -6.44 7.69 -6.04
C LEU A 58 -7.56 8.69 -5.76
N GLY A 59 -8.72 8.53 -6.41
CA GLY A 59 -9.87 9.40 -6.15
C GLY A 59 -10.36 9.32 -4.73
N SER A 60 -10.39 8.11 -4.14
CA SER A 60 -10.77 7.94 -2.73
C SER A 60 -9.76 8.62 -1.80
N LEU A 61 -8.46 8.55 -2.13
CA LEU A 61 -7.44 9.24 -1.34
C LEU A 61 -7.60 10.76 -1.37
N ASP A 62 -8.05 11.32 -2.49
CA ASP A 62 -8.29 12.76 -2.57
C ASP A 62 -9.28 13.21 -1.50
N PHE A 63 -10.37 12.47 -1.29
CA PHE A 63 -11.33 12.77 -0.23
C PHE A 63 -10.73 12.55 1.16
N LEU A 64 -9.89 11.53 1.32
CA LEU A 64 -9.30 11.18 2.61
C LEU A 64 -8.22 12.15 3.09
N ARG A 65 -7.81 13.13 2.27
CA ARG A 65 -6.83 14.16 2.70
C ARG A 65 -7.29 14.93 3.93
N GLU A 66 -8.58 15.14 4.10
CA GLU A 66 -9.11 15.83 5.28
C GLU A 66 -9.28 14.91 6.49
N VAL A 67 -9.01 13.60 6.32
CA VAL A 67 -9.17 12.61 7.41
C VAL A 67 -7.80 12.15 7.93
N GLY A 68 -6.89 11.79 7.01
CA GLY A 68 -5.59 11.25 7.33
C GLY A 68 -5.27 10.04 6.47
N ASP A 69 -3.98 9.69 6.43
CA ASP A 69 -3.49 8.52 5.70
C ASP A 69 -4.16 7.26 6.25
N PRO A 70 -4.85 6.47 5.42
CA PRO A 70 -5.54 5.27 5.91
C PRO A 70 -4.61 4.25 6.58
N ALA A 71 -3.31 4.25 6.27
CA ALA A 71 -2.34 3.34 6.88
C ALA A 71 -1.83 3.81 8.24
N THR A 72 -1.61 5.10 8.42
CA THR A 72 -0.93 5.65 9.60
C THR A 72 -1.79 6.57 10.44
N GLY A 73 -2.88 7.09 9.88
CA GLY A 73 -3.69 8.12 10.53
C GLY A 73 -3.07 9.51 10.48
N LYS A 74 -1.86 9.65 9.95
CA LYS A 74 -1.16 10.95 9.91
C LYS A 74 -1.70 11.84 8.79
N PRO A 75 -1.54 13.16 8.93
CA PRO A 75 -1.85 14.09 7.83
C PRO A 75 -1.04 13.71 6.59
N PHE A 76 -1.67 13.85 5.44
CA PHE A 76 -1.00 13.62 4.17
C PHE A 76 -1.57 14.54 3.09
N GLY A 77 -0.88 14.62 1.97
CA GLY A 77 -1.24 15.46 0.83
C GLY A 77 -0.10 16.37 0.40
N MET A 78 0.60 16.98 1.36
CA MET A 78 1.81 17.75 1.08
C MET A 78 3.02 16.81 1.15
N THR A 79 4.04 17.07 0.33
CA THR A 79 5.20 16.17 0.21
C THR A 79 5.87 15.86 1.55
N GLN A 80 6.07 16.86 2.39
CA GLN A 80 6.70 16.63 3.70
C GLN A 80 5.87 15.67 4.55
N GLN A 81 4.56 15.88 4.58
CA GLN A 81 3.63 14.98 5.29
C GLN A 81 3.66 13.58 4.70
N ASN A 82 3.65 13.49 3.38
CA ASN A 82 3.63 12.19 2.68
C ASN A 82 4.87 11.37 3.00
N LEU A 83 6.05 11.99 3.00
CA LEU A 83 7.31 11.32 3.32
C LEU A 83 7.33 10.83 4.76
N LEU A 84 6.83 11.62 5.71
CA LEU A 84 6.77 11.21 7.11
C LEU A 84 5.81 10.07 7.34
N SER A 85 4.65 10.09 6.68
CA SER A 85 3.67 9.01 6.79
C SER A 85 4.21 7.72 6.18
N ALA A 86 4.83 7.81 5.01
CA ALA A 86 5.45 6.65 4.36
C ALA A 86 6.57 6.05 5.21
N PHE A 87 7.41 6.91 5.80
CA PHE A 87 8.46 6.47 6.72
C PHE A 87 7.88 5.69 7.90
N GLN A 88 6.82 6.20 8.52
CA GLN A 88 6.21 5.53 9.66
C GLN A 88 5.66 4.16 9.28
N ASP A 89 4.97 4.07 8.15
CA ASP A 89 4.37 2.81 7.71
C ASP A 89 5.44 1.77 7.37
N GLU A 90 6.45 2.15 6.59
CA GLU A 90 7.53 1.25 6.21
C GLU A 90 8.35 0.80 7.43
N SER A 91 8.57 1.71 8.40
CA SER A 91 9.26 1.37 9.65
C SER A 91 8.49 0.31 10.44
N TYR A 92 7.18 0.46 10.54
CA TYR A 92 6.32 -0.51 11.21
C TYR A 92 6.37 -1.86 10.49
N GLN A 93 6.23 -1.86 9.16
CA GLN A 93 6.26 -3.08 8.37
C GLN A 93 7.59 -3.82 8.53
N GLY A 94 8.71 -3.08 8.44
CA GLY A 94 10.04 -3.67 8.47
C GLY A 94 10.50 -4.11 9.86
N ASN A 95 10.13 -3.38 10.89
CA ASN A 95 10.61 -3.65 12.26
C ASN A 95 9.66 -4.50 13.09
N GLU A 96 8.38 -4.55 12.72
CA GLU A 96 7.38 -5.27 13.53
C GLU A 96 6.53 -6.22 12.71
N MET A 97 5.76 -5.71 11.76
CA MET A 97 4.71 -6.49 11.09
C MET A 97 5.25 -7.73 10.39
N TYR A 98 6.19 -7.56 9.46
CA TYR A 98 6.69 -8.70 8.67
C TYR A 98 7.52 -9.67 9.51
N LEU A 99 8.19 -9.19 10.56
CA LEU A 99 8.92 -10.09 11.46
C LEU A 99 7.96 -10.97 12.26
N GLU A 100 6.82 -10.44 12.68
CA GLU A 100 5.78 -11.23 13.33
C GLU A 100 5.15 -12.24 12.37
N PHE A 101 4.89 -11.81 11.14
CA PHE A 101 4.36 -12.71 10.11
C PHE A 101 5.33 -13.87 9.84
N ALA A 102 6.62 -13.58 9.80
CA ALA A 102 7.65 -14.61 9.60
C ALA A 102 7.67 -15.61 10.76
N ARG A 103 7.58 -15.11 12.01
CA ARG A 103 7.53 -16.00 13.18
C ARG A 103 6.32 -16.93 13.13
N ALA A 104 5.15 -16.39 12.81
CA ALA A 104 3.93 -17.19 12.68
C ALA A 104 4.05 -18.24 11.58
N ALA A 105 4.59 -17.86 10.43
CA ALA A 105 4.78 -18.78 9.31
C ALA A 105 5.71 -19.93 9.69
N ARG A 106 6.81 -19.66 10.38
CA ARG A 106 7.72 -20.72 10.85
C ARG A 106 7.06 -21.63 11.87
N ALA A 107 6.31 -21.05 12.80
CA ALA A 107 5.59 -21.83 13.79
C ALA A 107 4.58 -22.79 13.17
N GLU A 108 4.01 -22.41 12.03
CA GLU A 108 3.04 -23.22 11.28
C GLU A 108 3.70 -24.15 10.25
N GLY A 109 5.03 -24.09 10.09
CA GLY A 109 5.76 -24.94 9.17
C GLY A 109 5.90 -24.42 7.75
N PHE A 110 5.57 -23.14 7.50
CA PHE A 110 5.66 -22.52 6.18
C PHE A 110 6.98 -21.76 6.02
N ASP A 111 8.08 -22.49 5.95
CA ASP A 111 9.43 -21.91 5.97
C ASP A 111 9.71 -20.98 4.79
N GLU A 112 9.27 -21.35 3.57
CA GLU A 112 9.46 -20.50 2.39
C GLU A 112 8.71 -19.18 2.50
N VAL A 113 7.50 -19.23 3.05
CA VAL A 113 6.70 -18.00 3.29
C VAL A 113 7.37 -17.14 4.36
N ALA A 114 7.91 -17.77 5.40
CA ALA A 114 8.66 -17.05 6.45
C ALA A 114 9.87 -16.32 5.84
N GLU A 115 10.63 -16.97 4.96
CA GLU A 115 11.76 -16.34 4.27
C GLU A 115 11.31 -15.16 3.41
N TRP A 116 10.17 -15.28 2.75
CA TRP A 116 9.58 -14.20 1.98
C TRP A 116 9.28 -13.00 2.89
N PHE A 117 8.62 -13.23 4.02
CA PHE A 117 8.32 -12.15 4.97
C PHE A 117 9.59 -11.51 5.53
N GLU A 118 10.63 -12.29 5.79
CA GLU A 118 11.92 -11.75 6.24
C GLU A 118 12.58 -10.88 5.17
N THR A 119 12.46 -11.29 3.90
CA THR A 119 12.93 -10.49 2.76
C THR A 119 12.18 -9.17 2.67
N LEU A 120 10.85 -9.21 2.83
CA LEU A 120 10.03 -8.00 2.84
C LEU A 120 10.42 -7.09 4.00
N ALA A 121 10.65 -7.65 5.18
CA ALA A 121 11.06 -6.86 6.35
C ALA A 121 12.34 -6.07 6.06
N ARG A 122 13.33 -6.71 5.44
CA ARG A 122 14.58 -6.04 5.06
C ARG A 122 14.36 -4.95 4.02
N ALA A 123 13.53 -5.23 3.02
CA ALA A 123 13.20 -4.26 1.97
C ALA A 123 12.51 -3.04 2.56
N GLU A 124 11.55 -3.24 3.46
CA GLU A 124 10.78 -2.15 4.05
C GLU A 124 11.64 -1.29 4.97
N LYS A 125 12.60 -1.88 5.68
CA LYS A 125 13.58 -1.10 6.47
C LYS A 125 14.42 -0.20 5.56
N ALA A 126 14.86 -0.72 4.42
CA ALA A 126 15.62 0.07 3.45
C ALA A 126 14.78 1.20 2.86
N HIS A 127 13.50 0.93 2.56
CA HIS A 127 12.57 1.96 2.09
C HIS A 127 12.37 3.05 3.13
N ALA A 128 12.18 2.67 4.39
CA ALA A 128 12.02 3.63 5.49
C ALA A 128 13.22 4.58 5.58
N GLU A 129 14.43 4.04 5.49
CA GLU A 129 15.64 4.86 5.52
C GLU A 129 15.72 5.82 4.33
N ARG A 130 15.29 5.40 3.15
CA ARG A 130 15.23 6.27 1.97
C ARG A 130 14.23 7.41 2.16
N PHE A 131 13.07 7.13 2.74
CA PHE A 131 12.08 8.17 3.04
C PHE A 131 12.62 9.17 4.06
N ARG A 132 13.25 8.66 5.12
CA ARG A 132 13.87 9.51 6.15
C ARG A 132 14.94 10.42 5.54
N SER A 133 15.82 9.84 4.75
CA SER A 133 16.91 10.56 4.11
C SER A 133 16.40 11.64 3.15
N MET A 134 15.39 11.32 2.36
CA MET A 134 14.79 12.30 1.44
C MET A 134 14.12 13.44 2.20
N SER A 135 13.41 13.13 3.28
CA SER A 135 12.76 14.14 4.11
C SER A 135 13.79 15.07 4.73
N ALA A 136 14.91 14.53 5.24
CA ALA A 136 16.00 15.32 5.79
C ALA A 136 16.63 16.22 4.73
N GLN A 137 16.89 15.67 3.54
CA GLN A 137 17.49 16.42 2.43
C GLN A 137 16.64 17.62 2.00
N LEU A 138 15.32 17.45 1.97
CA LEU A 138 14.42 18.48 1.44
C LEU A 138 13.93 19.47 2.50
N PHE A 139 13.78 19.05 3.75
CA PHE A 139 13.06 19.82 4.76
C PHE A 139 13.82 20.08 6.06
N GLU A 140 15.05 19.60 6.19
CA GLU A 140 15.88 19.87 7.36
C GLU A 140 17.10 20.71 6.92
N ASP A 141 17.51 21.66 7.78
CA ASP A 141 18.68 22.50 7.55
C ASP A 141 19.98 21.79 7.95
#